data_e4c2e3d02e93da56623ab1384f714f96
#
_entry.id   e4c2e3d02e93da56623ab1384f714f96
#
_cell.length_a   1.000
_cell.length_b   1.000
_cell.length_c   1.000
_cell.angle_alpha   90.00
_cell.angle_beta   90.00
_cell.angle_gamma   90.00
#
_symmetry.space_group_name_H-M   'P 1'
#
loop_
_entity.id
_entity.type
_entity.pdbx_description
1 polymer ?
#
loop_
_entity_poly.entity_id
_entity_poly.type
_entity_poly.pdbx_seq_one_letter_code
_entity_poly.pdbx_strand_id
1 'polypeptide(L)'
;MTQSLIHKFLAKPMSGVEIEKRSFDIIDSEAGPLTVPRDQWEVIRRMIHTCGDPSIAPLVRFSPDAIQAGVSALRAGAPLYVDSNMIRSGLSLARLRSVCPAYTSAMITCNVAAPDVAAESSRTSLPRSYFAVRKARATLDGGIAVFGNAPVALLEINRMIAEGEIKPALVIGLPVGFVHVEESKTELISLPVPSIIMMGRRGGSTLAVSIVHALCTVAECTQETTG
;
A
#
# COMPACT_ATOMS: atom_id res chain seq x y z
N MET A 1 10.65 45.33 1.56
CA MET A 1 9.64 44.27 1.73
C MET A 1 10.21 42.97 1.17
N THR A 2 10.26 41.92 1.97
CA THR A 2 10.76 40.62 1.51
C THR A 2 9.75 40.01 0.55
N GLN A 3 10.15 39.73 -0.69
CA GLN A 3 9.27 39.15 -1.69
C GLN A 3 8.87 37.72 -1.26
N SER A 4 7.58 37.39 -1.31
CA SER A 4 7.06 36.07 -0.97
C SER A 4 7.72 34.96 -1.80
N LEU A 5 7.99 33.79 -1.22
CA LEU A 5 8.62 32.63 -1.88
C LEU A 5 7.88 32.19 -3.14
N ILE A 6 6.54 32.35 -3.18
CA ILE A 6 5.75 32.01 -4.38
C ILE A 6 6.19 32.81 -5.60
N HIS A 7 6.56 34.09 -5.44
CA HIS A 7 7.04 34.89 -6.57
C HIS A 7 8.38 34.38 -7.13
N LYS A 8 9.26 33.85 -6.26
CA LYS A 8 10.50 33.20 -6.69
C LYS A 8 10.22 31.93 -7.47
N PHE A 9 9.26 31.12 -7.00
CA PHE A 9 8.83 29.92 -7.70
C PHE A 9 8.22 30.24 -9.06
N LEU A 10 7.33 31.25 -9.15
CA LEU A 10 6.69 31.65 -10.39
C LEU A 10 7.67 32.23 -11.41
N ALA A 11 8.81 32.78 -10.98
CA ALA A 11 9.87 33.25 -11.88
C ALA A 11 10.64 32.09 -12.54
N LYS A 12 10.67 30.89 -11.92
CA LYS A 12 11.27 29.67 -12.45
C LYS A 12 10.38 28.47 -12.07
N PRO A 13 9.24 28.32 -12.75
CA PRO A 13 8.27 27.29 -12.39
C PRO A 13 8.82 25.90 -12.74
N MET A 14 8.45 24.91 -11.91
CA MET A 14 8.67 23.50 -12.17
C MET A 14 7.33 22.80 -12.31
N SER A 15 7.22 21.86 -13.25
CA SER A 15 6.07 20.96 -13.35
C SER A 15 6.00 20.01 -12.15
N GLY A 16 4.84 19.41 -11.91
CA GLY A 16 4.69 18.40 -10.86
C GLY A 16 5.66 17.21 -11.04
N VAL A 17 5.90 16.80 -12.28
CA VAL A 17 6.86 15.73 -12.63
C VAL A 17 8.29 16.12 -12.26
N GLU A 18 8.71 17.35 -12.56
CA GLU A 18 10.04 17.84 -12.20
C GLU A 18 10.22 17.96 -10.69
N ILE A 19 9.17 18.38 -9.95
CA ILE A 19 9.18 18.43 -8.49
C ILE A 19 9.32 17.02 -7.91
N GLU A 20 8.53 16.05 -8.40
CA GLU A 20 8.61 14.65 -7.95
C GLU A 20 10.00 14.07 -8.21
N LYS A 21 10.53 14.26 -9.44
CA LYS A 21 11.88 13.82 -9.79
C LYS A 21 12.93 14.41 -8.86
N ARG A 22 12.91 15.72 -8.66
CA ARG A 22 13.87 16.40 -7.77
C ARG A 22 13.76 15.90 -6.32
N SER A 23 12.55 15.62 -5.86
CA SER A 23 12.34 15.03 -4.53
C SER A 23 13.00 13.65 -4.43
N PHE A 24 12.87 12.82 -5.45
CA PHE A 24 13.52 11.51 -5.49
C PHE A 24 15.04 11.63 -5.56
N ASP A 25 15.60 12.57 -6.35
CA ASP A 25 17.04 12.82 -6.43
C ASP A 25 17.60 13.22 -5.04
N ILE A 26 16.87 14.03 -4.28
CA ILE A 26 17.24 14.41 -2.91
C ILE A 26 17.21 13.17 -1.98
N ILE A 27 16.12 12.39 -2.01
CA ILE A 27 15.99 11.19 -1.18
C ILE A 27 17.11 10.20 -1.50
N ASP A 28 17.42 9.98 -2.77
CA ASP A 28 18.49 9.07 -3.19
C ASP A 28 19.87 9.56 -2.70
N SER A 29 20.12 10.89 -2.73
CA SER A 29 21.37 11.46 -2.23
C SER A 29 21.52 11.37 -0.70
N GLU A 30 20.42 11.49 0.05
CA GLU A 30 20.41 11.39 1.52
C GLU A 30 20.47 9.93 1.99
N ALA A 31 19.94 8.99 1.23
CA ALA A 31 19.95 7.57 1.57
C ALA A 31 21.36 6.92 1.45
N GLY A 32 22.23 7.49 0.61
CA GLY A 32 23.55 6.91 0.33
C GLY A 32 23.48 5.60 -0.48
N PRO A 33 24.49 4.70 -0.35
CA PRO A 33 24.51 3.44 -1.08
C PRO A 33 23.31 2.55 -0.74
N LEU A 34 22.65 2.01 -1.78
CA LEU A 34 21.50 1.14 -1.60
C LEU A 34 21.90 -0.18 -0.92
N THR A 35 21.19 -0.52 0.14
CA THR A 35 21.35 -1.78 0.89
C THR A 35 20.28 -2.81 0.54
N VAL A 36 19.34 -2.46 -0.36
CA VAL A 36 18.23 -3.30 -0.82
C VAL A 36 18.19 -3.34 -2.35
N PRO A 37 17.55 -4.35 -2.97
CA PRO A 37 17.31 -4.37 -4.41
C PRO A 37 16.62 -3.11 -4.92
N ARG A 38 16.88 -2.74 -6.17
CA ARG A 38 16.39 -1.48 -6.75
C ARG A 38 14.87 -1.38 -6.78
N ASP A 39 14.19 -2.46 -7.07
CA ASP A 39 12.71 -2.52 -7.09
C ASP A 39 12.10 -2.32 -5.69
N GLN A 40 12.73 -2.87 -4.65
CA GLN A 40 12.36 -2.60 -3.26
C GLN A 40 12.64 -1.14 -2.87
N TRP A 41 13.77 -0.58 -3.35
CA TRP A 41 14.08 0.83 -3.12
C TRP A 41 13.06 1.77 -3.74
N GLU A 42 12.56 1.48 -4.94
CA GLU A 42 11.48 2.28 -5.55
C GLU A 42 10.25 2.37 -4.63
N VAL A 43 9.89 1.29 -3.95
CA VAL A 43 8.79 1.29 -2.97
C VAL A 43 9.15 2.12 -1.74
N ILE A 44 10.32 1.88 -1.13
CA ILE A 44 10.79 2.60 0.06
C ILE A 44 10.91 4.09 -0.23
N ARG A 45 11.52 4.47 -1.35
CA ARG A 45 11.72 5.85 -1.79
C ARG A 45 10.39 6.60 -1.91
N ARG A 46 9.37 5.97 -2.51
CA ARG A 46 8.03 6.55 -2.63
C ARG A 46 7.34 6.68 -1.27
N MET A 47 7.56 5.74 -0.36
CA MET A 47 7.08 5.85 1.02
C MET A 47 7.74 7.04 1.74
N ILE A 48 9.05 7.20 1.63
CA ILE A 48 9.80 8.35 2.18
C ILE A 48 9.26 9.66 1.61
N HIS A 49 9.09 9.74 0.27
CA HIS A 49 8.52 10.92 -0.39
C HIS A 49 7.13 11.26 0.17
N THR A 50 6.33 10.26 0.50
CA THR A 50 4.95 10.44 1.01
C THR A 50 4.91 11.00 2.43
N CYS A 51 5.84 10.63 3.30
CA CYS A 51 5.84 11.07 4.70
C CYS A 51 6.95 12.09 5.06
N GLY A 52 7.91 12.34 4.15
CA GLY A 52 9.05 13.23 4.40
C GLY A 52 10.02 12.72 5.46
N ASP A 53 10.04 11.41 5.73
CA ASP A 53 10.83 10.83 6.83
C ASP A 53 11.67 9.63 6.37
N PRO A 54 12.98 9.82 6.09
CA PRO A 54 13.88 8.73 5.68
C PRO A 54 14.04 7.64 6.75
N SER A 55 13.76 7.94 8.03
CA SER A 55 13.91 6.99 9.13
C SER A 55 12.96 5.78 9.05
N ILE A 56 11.99 5.79 8.12
CA ILE A 56 11.09 4.65 7.90
C ILE A 56 11.75 3.52 7.09
N ALA A 57 12.79 3.81 6.30
CA ALA A 57 13.40 2.84 5.40
C ALA A 57 13.80 1.51 6.10
N PRO A 58 14.50 1.52 7.24
CA PRO A 58 14.87 0.29 7.93
C PRO A 58 13.69 -0.47 8.57
N LEU A 59 12.49 0.08 8.55
CA LEU A 59 11.30 -0.58 9.10
C LEU A 59 10.54 -1.39 8.04
N VAL A 60 10.79 -1.15 6.75
CA VAL A 60 10.08 -1.83 5.67
C VAL A 60 10.65 -3.25 5.49
N ARG A 61 9.76 -4.22 5.36
CA ARG A 61 10.07 -5.63 5.12
C ARG A 61 9.30 -6.13 3.90
N PHE A 62 9.99 -6.92 3.12
CA PHE A 62 9.44 -7.61 1.96
C PHE A 62 9.57 -9.12 2.18
N SER A 63 8.52 -9.88 1.96
CA SER A 63 8.67 -11.32 1.79
C SER A 63 9.41 -11.62 0.47
N PRO A 64 9.95 -12.81 0.30
CA PRO A 64 10.44 -13.25 -1.01
C PRO A 64 9.37 -12.98 -2.09
N ASP A 65 9.80 -12.51 -3.27
CA ASP A 65 8.97 -12.27 -4.45
C ASP A 65 7.80 -11.28 -4.27
N ALA A 66 7.72 -10.53 -3.15
CA ALA A 66 6.62 -9.62 -2.88
C ALA A 66 6.39 -8.58 -3.99
N ILE A 67 7.47 -7.97 -4.50
CA ILE A 67 7.40 -6.99 -5.60
C ILE A 67 6.89 -7.66 -6.87
N GLN A 68 7.49 -8.81 -7.25
CA GLN A 68 7.09 -9.52 -8.46
C GLN A 68 5.65 -10.02 -8.39
N ALA A 69 5.21 -10.51 -7.24
CA ALA A 69 3.83 -10.94 -7.02
C ALA A 69 2.85 -9.76 -7.17
N GLY A 70 3.18 -8.61 -6.57
CA GLY A 70 2.38 -7.39 -6.68
C GLY A 70 2.29 -6.86 -8.11
N VAL A 71 3.41 -6.79 -8.82
CA VAL A 71 3.47 -6.36 -10.22
C VAL A 71 2.66 -7.30 -11.11
N SER A 72 2.82 -8.62 -10.94
CA SER A 72 2.09 -9.63 -11.72
C SER A 72 0.58 -9.52 -11.48
N ALA A 73 0.16 -9.37 -10.21
CA ALA A 73 -1.24 -9.20 -9.86
C ALA A 73 -1.85 -7.92 -10.46
N LEU A 74 -1.12 -6.79 -10.40
CA LEU A 74 -1.57 -5.54 -11.01
C LEU A 74 -1.72 -5.66 -12.54
N ARG A 75 -0.76 -6.31 -13.22
CA ARG A 75 -0.84 -6.55 -14.67
C ARG A 75 -1.99 -7.46 -15.06
N ALA A 76 -2.30 -8.44 -14.23
CA ALA A 76 -3.44 -9.33 -14.41
C ALA A 76 -4.80 -8.66 -14.10
N GLY A 77 -4.81 -7.41 -13.61
CA GLY A 77 -6.03 -6.74 -13.21
C GLY A 77 -6.66 -7.35 -11.96
N ALA A 78 -5.86 -7.85 -11.01
CA ALA A 78 -6.36 -8.43 -9.78
C ALA A 78 -7.15 -7.38 -8.97
N PRO A 79 -8.30 -7.75 -8.34
CA PRO A 79 -9.06 -6.82 -7.52
C PRO A 79 -8.28 -6.39 -6.28
N LEU A 80 -8.58 -5.18 -5.79
CA LEU A 80 -7.99 -4.64 -4.56
C LEU A 80 -9.03 -4.60 -3.45
N TYR A 81 -8.71 -5.20 -2.31
CA TYR A 81 -9.39 -4.91 -1.06
C TYR A 81 -8.60 -3.88 -0.26
N VAL A 82 -9.29 -2.89 0.30
CA VAL A 82 -8.68 -1.87 1.15
C VAL A 82 -9.45 -1.73 2.46
N ASP A 83 -8.74 -1.59 3.60
CA ASP A 83 -9.34 -1.57 4.94
C ASP A 83 -9.97 -0.21 5.33
N SER A 84 -9.74 0.84 4.52
CA SER A 84 -10.29 2.17 4.79
C SER A 84 -10.71 2.90 3.51
N ASN A 85 -11.74 3.76 3.63
CA ASN A 85 -12.13 4.66 2.54
C ASN A 85 -11.04 5.69 2.20
N MET A 86 -10.14 5.99 3.14
CA MET A 86 -9.00 6.86 2.88
C MET A 86 -8.04 6.23 1.85
N ILE A 87 -7.74 4.92 1.97
CA ILE A 87 -6.96 4.21 0.95
C ILE A 87 -7.72 4.20 -0.37
N ARG A 88 -9.01 3.83 -0.35
CA ARG A 88 -9.84 3.79 -1.56
C ARG A 88 -9.82 5.13 -2.32
N SER A 89 -9.94 6.23 -1.61
CA SER A 89 -9.91 7.59 -2.20
C SER A 89 -8.53 8.02 -2.64
N GLY A 90 -7.47 7.50 -2.00
CA GLY A 90 -6.08 7.82 -2.33
C GLY A 90 -5.54 7.08 -3.55
N LEU A 91 -6.12 5.93 -3.89
CA LEU A 91 -5.66 5.14 -5.05
C LEU A 91 -5.99 5.85 -6.37
N SER A 92 -4.97 6.11 -7.16
CA SER A 92 -5.11 6.73 -8.49
C SER A 92 -5.55 5.68 -9.53
N LEU A 93 -6.78 5.80 -10.00
CA LEU A 93 -7.27 4.94 -11.07
C LEU A 93 -6.48 5.12 -12.38
N ALA A 94 -5.94 6.32 -12.62
CA ALA A 94 -5.07 6.58 -13.77
C ALA A 94 -3.78 5.75 -13.71
N ARG A 95 -3.12 5.69 -12.52
CA ARG A 95 -1.92 4.84 -12.31
C ARG A 95 -2.22 3.35 -12.39
N LEU A 96 -3.37 2.89 -11.93
CA LEU A 96 -3.76 1.48 -12.07
C LEU A 96 -4.00 1.13 -13.54
N ARG A 97 -4.65 2.04 -14.30
CA ARG A 97 -4.93 1.86 -15.73
C ARG A 97 -3.71 1.93 -16.62
N SER A 98 -2.65 2.62 -16.23
CA SER A 98 -1.39 2.59 -17.00
C SER A 98 -0.72 1.23 -16.95
N VAL A 99 -0.97 0.44 -15.88
CA VAL A 99 -0.49 -0.94 -15.76
C VAL A 99 -1.44 -1.93 -16.42
N CYS A 100 -2.75 -1.80 -16.15
CA CYS A 100 -3.80 -2.64 -16.74
C CYS A 100 -5.04 -1.77 -17.06
N PRO A 101 -5.35 -1.53 -18.33
CA PRO A 101 -6.46 -0.67 -18.74
C PRO A 101 -7.85 -1.11 -18.25
N ALA A 102 -7.99 -2.39 -17.85
CA ALA A 102 -9.25 -2.94 -17.36
C ALA A 102 -9.66 -2.42 -15.97
N TYR A 103 -8.78 -1.76 -15.23
CA TYR A 103 -9.10 -1.28 -13.87
C TYR A 103 -10.26 -0.28 -13.86
N THR A 104 -11.21 -0.55 -12.97
CA THR A 104 -12.34 0.33 -12.66
C THR A 104 -12.43 0.58 -11.15
N SER A 105 -13.18 1.61 -10.74
CA SER A 105 -13.42 1.88 -9.33
C SER A 105 -14.15 0.75 -8.60
N ALA A 106 -14.93 -0.08 -9.32
CA ALA A 106 -15.60 -1.25 -8.76
C ALA A 106 -14.65 -2.37 -8.34
N MET A 107 -13.42 -2.40 -8.90
CA MET A 107 -12.40 -3.36 -8.54
C MET A 107 -11.63 -2.99 -7.26
N ILE A 108 -11.94 -1.83 -6.68
CA ILE A 108 -11.37 -1.37 -5.40
C ILE A 108 -12.47 -1.43 -4.35
N THR A 109 -12.43 -2.47 -3.52
CA THR A 109 -13.47 -2.78 -2.54
C THR A 109 -13.07 -2.32 -1.14
N CYS A 110 -13.96 -1.57 -0.48
CA CYS A 110 -13.87 -1.23 0.95
C CYS A 110 -15.24 -1.43 1.59
N ASN A 111 -15.34 -2.38 2.52
CA ASN A 111 -16.62 -2.78 3.11
C ASN A 111 -16.88 -2.16 4.50
N VAL A 112 -15.97 -1.31 5.03
CA VAL A 112 -16.04 -0.80 6.41
C VAL A 112 -17.31 0.01 6.72
N ALA A 113 -17.90 0.64 5.70
CA ALA A 113 -19.14 1.41 5.80
C ALA A 113 -20.39 0.66 5.32
N ALA A 114 -20.30 -0.61 4.96
CA ALA A 114 -21.44 -1.40 4.50
C ALA A 114 -22.48 -1.58 5.62
N PRO A 115 -23.80 -1.42 5.34
CA PRO A 115 -24.84 -1.47 6.36
C PRO A 115 -24.89 -2.79 7.16
N ASP A 116 -24.69 -3.92 6.50
CA ASP A 116 -24.62 -5.25 7.13
C ASP A 116 -23.40 -5.38 8.06
N VAL A 117 -22.23 -4.85 7.65
CA VAL A 117 -21.03 -4.79 8.48
C VAL A 117 -21.27 -3.92 9.73
N ALA A 118 -21.96 -2.80 9.58
CA ALA A 118 -22.31 -1.94 10.71
C ALA A 118 -23.29 -2.63 11.67
N ALA A 119 -24.28 -3.33 11.14
CA ALA A 119 -25.26 -4.08 11.94
C ALA A 119 -24.58 -5.21 12.76
N GLU A 120 -23.72 -6.03 12.13
CA GLU A 120 -22.98 -7.09 12.81
C GLU A 120 -22.03 -6.55 13.88
N SER A 121 -21.34 -5.45 13.60
CA SER A 121 -20.48 -4.77 14.57
C SER A 121 -21.28 -4.31 15.80
N SER A 122 -22.46 -3.71 15.59
CA SER A 122 -23.32 -3.27 16.69
C SER A 122 -23.86 -4.43 17.51
N ARG A 123 -24.21 -5.55 16.87
CA ARG A 123 -24.75 -6.75 17.54
C ARG A 123 -23.70 -7.48 18.40
N THR A 124 -22.44 -7.48 17.98
CA THR A 124 -21.37 -8.26 18.59
C THR A 124 -20.38 -7.46 19.41
N SER A 125 -20.42 -6.11 19.32
CA SER A 125 -19.42 -5.19 19.86
C SER A 125 -17.99 -5.37 19.30
N LEU A 126 -17.85 -6.15 18.20
CA LEU A 126 -16.57 -6.31 17.50
C LEU A 126 -16.37 -5.17 16.49
N PRO A 127 -15.11 -4.81 16.15
CA PRO A 127 -14.82 -3.76 15.20
C PRO A 127 -15.40 -4.03 13.80
N ARG A 128 -15.92 -3.01 13.14
CA ARG A 128 -16.41 -3.10 11.73
C ARG A 128 -15.37 -3.68 10.78
N SER A 129 -14.10 -3.35 11.00
CA SER A 129 -12.99 -3.82 10.17
C SER A 129 -12.85 -5.34 10.14
N TYR A 130 -13.18 -6.02 11.24
CA TYR A 130 -13.24 -7.48 11.32
C TYR A 130 -14.25 -8.06 10.33
N PHE A 131 -15.50 -7.56 10.36
CA PHE A 131 -16.56 -8.04 9.46
C PHE A 131 -16.33 -7.61 8.01
N ALA A 132 -15.73 -6.42 7.78
CA ALA A 132 -15.41 -5.92 6.46
C ALA A 132 -14.44 -6.82 5.70
N VAL A 133 -13.42 -7.36 6.38
CA VAL A 133 -12.48 -8.33 5.81
C VAL A 133 -13.18 -9.63 5.45
N ARG A 134 -13.97 -10.20 6.37
CA ARG A 134 -14.71 -11.44 6.15
C ARG A 134 -15.65 -11.35 4.95
N LYS A 135 -16.34 -10.21 4.82
CA LYS A 135 -17.22 -9.93 3.67
C LYS A 135 -16.45 -9.88 2.35
N ALA A 136 -15.17 -9.53 2.37
CA ALA A 136 -14.32 -9.39 1.19
C ALA A 136 -13.65 -10.69 0.74
N ARG A 137 -13.98 -11.86 1.31
CA ARG A 137 -13.30 -13.14 1.06
C ARG A 137 -13.06 -13.40 -0.43
N ALA A 138 -14.08 -13.24 -1.27
CA ALA A 138 -13.97 -13.48 -2.71
C ALA A 138 -13.05 -12.49 -3.44
N THR A 139 -12.92 -11.25 -2.93
CA THR A 139 -11.99 -10.24 -3.45
C THR A 139 -10.56 -10.49 -2.99
N LEU A 140 -10.41 -11.04 -1.79
CA LEU A 140 -9.11 -11.32 -1.18
C LEU A 140 -8.42 -12.53 -1.80
N ASP A 141 -9.17 -13.54 -2.23
CA ASP A 141 -8.62 -14.74 -2.86
C ASP A 141 -8.10 -14.40 -4.27
N GLY A 142 -6.80 -14.49 -4.47
CA GLY A 142 -6.10 -14.01 -5.67
C GLY A 142 -5.98 -12.50 -5.82
N GLY A 143 -6.55 -11.70 -4.91
CA GLY A 143 -6.52 -10.24 -4.93
C GLY A 143 -5.32 -9.63 -4.21
N ILE A 144 -5.22 -8.31 -4.29
CA ILE A 144 -4.26 -7.51 -3.50
C ILE A 144 -4.99 -6.94 -2.29
N ALA A 145 -4.51 -7.29 -1.10
CA ALA A 145 -5.07 -6.83 0.18
C ALA A 145 -4.24 -5.68 0.75
N VAL A 146 -4.87 -4.53 1.04
CA VAL A 146 -4.17 -3.31 1.46
C VAL A 146 -4.70 -2.82 2.81
N PHE A 147 -3.87 -2.88 3.83
CA PHE A 147 -4.18 -2.49 5.21
C PHE A 147 -3.31 -1.31 5.62
N GLY A 148 -3.94 -0.22 6.00
CA GLY A 148 -3.25 0.99 6.50
C GLY A 148 -3.89 1.55 7.76
N ASN A 149 -5.00 0.98 8.23
CA ASN A 149 -5.75 1.53 9.34
C ASN A 149 -6.00 0.54 10.48
N ALA A 150 -6.51 -0.65 10.18
CA ALA A 150 -7.12 -1.53 11.19
C ALA A 150 -6.28 -2.79 11.49
N PRO A 151 -5.58 -2.85 12.65
CA PRO A 151 -4.82 -4.04 13.05
C PRO A 151 -5.69 -5.30 13.17
N VAL A 152 -6.93 -5.17 13.67
CA VAL A 152 -7.85 -6.30 13.80
C VAL A 152 -8.24 -6.88 12.42
N ALA A 153 -8.34 -6.04 11.39
CA ALA A 153 -8.56 -6.50 10.03
C ALA A 153 -7.36 -7.32 9.51
N LEU A 154 -6.14 -6.86 9.85
CA LEU A 154 -4.92 -7.59 9.49
C LEU A 154 -4.80 -8.92 10.24
N LEU A 155 -5.18 -8.98 11.52
CA LEU A 155 -5.24 -10.25 12.26
C LEU A 155 -6.25 -11.23 11.65
N GLU A 156 -7.42 -10.75 11.22
CA GLU A 156 -8.42 -11.62 10.61
C GLU A 156 -7.98 -12.17 9.25
N ILE A 157 -7.35 -11.35 8.38
CA ILE A 157 -6.82 -11.91 7.13
C ILE A 157 -5.68 -12.89 7.39
N ASN A 158 -4.83 -12.65 8.40
CA ASN A 158 -3.77 -13.57 8.79
C ASN A 158 -4.36 -14.95 9.17
N ARG A 159 -5.43 -14.97 10.00
CA ARG A 159 -6.16 -16.19 10.35
C ARG A 159 -6.69 -16.89 9.08
N MET A 160 -7.37 -16.14 8.20
CA MET A 160 -7.95 -16.70 6.98
C MET A 160 -6.88 -17.33 6.06
N ILE A 161 -5.68 -16.73 5.99
CA ILE A 161 -4.53 -17.29 5.25
C ILE A 161 -4.00 -18.54 5.94
N ALA A 162 -3.77 -18.49 7.26
CA ALA A 162 -3.23 -19.60 8.04
C ALA A 162 -4.15 -20.84 8.00
N GLU A 163 -5.46 -20.63 7.98
CA GLU A 163 -6.47 -21.69 7.90
C GLU A 163 -6.76 -22.13 6.44
N GLY A 164 -6.09 -21.54 5.46
CA GLY A 164 -6.24 -21.90 4.05
C GLY A 164 -7.57 -21.47 3.43
N GLU A 165 -8.26 -20.51 4.03
CA GLU A 165 -9.55 -20.01 3.52
C GLU A 165 -9.38 -19.15 2.26
N ILE A 166 -8.24 -18.45 2.14
CA ILE A 166 -7.90 -17.56 1.03
C ILE A 166 -6.40 -17.61 0.74
N LYS A 167 -6.02 -17.26 -0.48
CA LYS A 167 -4.64 -17.09 -0.93
C LYS A 167 -4.48 -15.75 -1.68
N PRO A 168 -4.28 -14.63 -0.99
CA PRO A 168 -4.04 -13.34 -1.64
C PRO A 168 -2.79 -13.37 -2.52
N ALA A 169 -2.81 -12.63 -3.62
CA ALA A 169 -1.63 -12.46 -4.47
C ALA A 169 -0.57 -11.59 -3.77
N LEU A 170 -1.00 -10.59 -2.99
CA LEU A 170 -0.13 -9.74 -2.17
C LEU A 170 -0.91 -9.18 -0.98
N VAL A 171 -0.24 -9.12 0.19
CA VAL A 171 -0.74 -8.38 1.36
C VAL A 171 0.18 -7.20 1.66
N ILE A 172 -0.37 -5.99 1.67
CA ILE A 172 0.30 -4.76 2.11
C ILE A 172 -0.18 -4.46 3.53
N GLY A 173 0.70 -4.72 4.53
CA GLY A 173 0.37 -4.69 5.95
C GLY A 173 1.00 -3.49 6.68
N LEU A 174 0.34 -2.33 6.64
CA LEU A 174 0.80 -1.09 7.25
C LEU A 174 -0.22 -0.47 8.23
N PRO A 175 -0.95 -1.23 9.05
CA PRO A 175 -1.80 -0.58 10.04
C PRO A 175 -0.96 0.28 10.98
N VAL A 176 -1.55 1.40 11.45
CA VAL A 176 -0.93 2.35 12.38
C VAL A 176 -1.66 2.32 13.72
N GLY A 177 -0.93 2.47 14.83
CA GLY A 177 -1.56 2.55 16.15
C GLY A 177 -0.76 1.88 17.26
N PHE A 178 -1.46 1.53 18.33
CA PHE A 178 -0.83 1.06 19.58
C PHE A 178 -1.33 -0.32 20.05
N VAL A 179 -2.53 -0.74 19.64
CA VAL A 179 -3.16 -1.98 20.08
C VAL A 179 -3.14 -2.99 18.94
N HIS A 180 -2.51 -4.13 19.14
CA HIS A 180 -2.38 -5.24 18.18
C HIS A 180 -1.72 -4.88 16.84
N VAL A 181 -1.04 -3.73 16.73
CA VAL A 181 -0.38 -3.30 15.49
C VAL A 181 0.86 -4.12 15.22
N GLU A 182 1.75 -4.22 16.20
CA GLU A 182 3.02 -4.93 16.05
C GLU A 182 2.78 -6.44 15.94
N GLU A 183 1.85 -6.99 16.73
CA GLU A 183 1.49 -8.40 16.70
C GLU A 183 0.91 -8.80 15.34
N SER A 184 0.00 -8.01 14.79
CA SER A 184 -0.61 -8.30 13.48
C SER A 184 0.41 -8.34 12.33
N LYS A 185 1.41 -7.48 12.38
CA LYS A 185 2.49 -7.41 11.39
C LYS A 185 3.50 -8.54 11.56
N THR A 186 3.85 -8.86 12.81
CA THR A 186 4.76 -9.96 13.14
C THR A 186 4.15 -11.31 12.74
N GLU A 187 2.85 -11.48 12.93
CA GLU A 187 2.15 -12.66 12.46
C GLU A 187 2.16 -12.75 10.93
N LEU A 188 1.82 -11.65 10.21
CA LEU A 188 1.80 -11.64 8.75
C LEU A 188 3.14 -12.04 8.14
N ILE A 189 4.27 -11.56 8.70
CA ILE A 189 5.61 -11.86 8.13
C ILE A 189 5.97 -13.35 8.23
N SER A 190 5.34 -14.08 9.15
CA SER A 190 5.55 -15.53 9.32
C SER A 190 4.69 -16.39 8.39
N LEU A 191 3.72 -15.81 7.70
CA LEU A 191 2.81 -16.54 6.82
C LEU A 191 3.41 -16.74 5.42
N PRO A 192 3.09 -17.85 4.75
CA PRO A 192 3.57 -18.15 3.40
C PRO A 192 2.77 -17.38 2.32
N VAL A 193 2.76 -16.06 2.42
CA VAL A 193 2.07 -15.17 1.48
C VAL A 193 2.98 -14.02 1.08
N PRO A 194 3.00 -13.60 -0.20
CA PRO A 194 3.71 -12.39 -0.60
C PRO A 194 3.23 -11.18 0.21
N SER A 195 4.16 -10.47 0.87
CA SER A 195 3.79 -9.35 1.73
C SER A 195 4.81 -8.22 1.75
N ILE A 196 4.30 -6.98 1.89
CA ILE A 196 5.08 -5.77 2.13
C ILE A 196 4.58 -5.17 3.44
N ILE A 197 5.47 -5.00 4.41
CA ILE A 197 5.11 -4.67 5.79
C ILE A 197 6.00 -3.52 6.28
N MET A 198 5.43 -2.62 7.06
CA MET A 198 6.21 -1.65 7.83
C MET A 198 6.15 -2.02 9.30
N MET A 199 7.26 -2.47 9.86
CA MET A 199 7.35 -2.95 11.24
C MET A 199 7.12 -1.83 12.27
N GLY A 200 6.81 -2.24 13.51
CA GLY A 200 6.52 -1.32 14.60
C GLY A 200 5.15 -0.64 14.44
N ARG A 201 4.95 0.47 15.17
CA ARG A 201 3.66 1.16 15.28
C ARG A 201 3.34 2.11 14.14
N ARG A 202 4.35 2.47 13.33
CA ARG A 202 4.20 3.35 12.17
C ARG A 202 3.48 2.64 11.03
N GLY A 203 2.81 3.42 10.21
CA GLY A 203 2.02 2.96 9.07
C GLY A 203 1.07 4.06 8.61
N GLY A 204 -0.07 3.64 8.08
CA GLY A 204 -1.14 4.57 7.71
C GLY A 204 -1.61 4.41 6.27
N SER A 205 -2.82 4.88 6.02
CA SER A 205 -3.48 4.77 4.71
C SER A 205 -2.67 5.40 3.58
N THR A 206 -2.03 6.55 3.82
CA THR A 206 -1.22 7.25 2.81
C THR A 206 0.01 6.44 2.40
N LEU A 207 0.71 5.83 3.37
CA LEU A 207 1.84 4.95 3.10
C LEU A 207 1.41 3.68 2.36
N ALA A 208 0.27 3.09 2.74
CA ALA A 208 -0.27 1.93 2.03
C ALA A 208 -0.61 2.24 0.57
N VAL A 209 -1.21 3.41 0.30
CA VAL A 209 -1.45 3.92 -1.07
C VAL A 209 -0.14 4.09 -1.83
N SER A 210 0.90 4.65 -1.18
CA SER A 210 2.19 4.91 -1.83
C SER A 210 2.87 3.64 -2.32
N ILE A 211 2.72 2.51 -1.59
CA ILE A 211 3.22 1.21 -2.03
C ILE A 211 2.53 0.73 -3.30
N VAL A 212 1.20 0.81 -3.38
CA VAL A 212 0.46 0.43 -4.60
C VAL A 212 0.91 1.29 -5.78
N HIS A 213 1.08 2.60 -5.59
CA HIS A 213 1.57 3.50 -6.65
C HIS A 213 3.02 3.19 -7.05
N ALA A 214 3.89 2.81 -6.11
CA ALA A 214 5.26 2.39 -6.43
C ALA A 214 5.27 1.09 -7.26
N LEU A 215 4.43 0.11 -6.89
CA LEU A 215 4.27 -1.12 -7.67
C LEU A 215 3.78 -0.84 -9.10
N CYS A 216 2.89 0.14 -9.31
CA CYS A 216 2.52 0.58 -10.65
C CYS A 216 3.74 1.11 -11.42
N THR A 217 4.57 1.97 -10.80
CA THR A 217 5.79 2.49 -11.43
C THR A 217 6.78 1.37 -11.80
N VAL A 218 6.99 0.41 -10.89
CA VAL A 218 7.85 -0.76 -11.16
C VAL A 218 7.29 -1.59 -12.32
N ALA A 219 5.96 -1.76 -12.38
CA ALA A 219 5.30 -2.50 -13.46
C ALA A 219 5.49 -1.83 -14.83
N GLU A 220 5.45 -0.49 -14.89
CA GLU A 220 5.69 0.28 -16.13
C GLU A 220 7.14 0.13 -16.60
N CYS A 221 8.13 0.34 -15.71
CA CYS A 221 9.56 0.28 -16.05
C CYS A 221 9.99 -1.10 -16.57
N THR A 222 9.40 -2.19 -16.07
CA THR A 222 9.75 -3.55 -16.52
C THR A 222 9.08 -3.97 -17.83
N GLN A 223 8.14 -3.19 -18.36
CA GLN A 223 7.62 -3.39 -19.72
C GLN A 223 8.53 -2.82 -20.81
N GLU A 224 9.19 -1.70 -20.54
CA GLU A 224 10.10 -1.05 -21.49
C GLU A 224 11.38 -1.84 -21.76
N THR A 225 11.77 -2.74 -20.85
CA THR A 225 13.01 -3.55 -20.99
C THR A 225 12.80 -4.85 -21.81
N THR A 226 11.55 -5.21 -22.12
CA THR A 226 11.19 -6.45 -22.83
C THR A 226 10.60 -6.21 -24.23
N GLY A 227 10.54 -4.99 -24.70
CA GLY A 227 10.12 -4.57 -26.05
C GLY A 227 11.32 -4.08 -26.84
#